data_da9e2581ee313fd9582c07a87c8bc854
#
_entry.id   da9e2581ee313fd9582c07a87c8bc854
#
_cell.length_a   1.000
_cell.length_b   1.000
_cell.length_c   1.000
_cell.angle_alpha   90.00
_cell.angle_beta   90.00
_cell.angle_gamma   90.00
#
_symmetry.space_group_name_H-M   'P 1'
#
loop_
_entity.id
_entity.type
_entity.pdbx_description
1 polymer ?
#
loop_
_entity_poly.entity_id
_entity_poly.type
_entity_poly.pdbx_seq_one_letter_code
_entity_poly.pdbx_strand_id
1 'polypeptide(L)'
;IQMGESGENIVNRSPQEAQEHGISTVYQEVNLCPNLSVAENLFIGREPRKLGFIDWRSMNKQAEELLKSLDITAGATDKLEECSIAKQQMIAIARAVAMKCQVLILDEPTSSLDDEEVEKLFVLMRRLREQGVGIIFVTHFLEQVYEVCDRITVLRNGKLVGEYPAQELPRVELVAKMMGKK
;
A
#
# COMPACT_ATOMS: atom_id res chain seq x y z
N ILE A 1 -10.42 -8.87 -13.32
CA ILE A 1 -9.46 -9.27 -12.26
C ILE A 1 -9.94 -10.61 -11.72
N GLN A 2 -9.03 -11.56 -11.55
CA GLN A 2 -9.30 -12.83 -10.87
C GLN A 2 -8.70 -12.76 -9.46
N MET A 3 -9.48 -13.09 -8.45
CA MET A 3 -9.04 -13.09 -7.06
C MET A 3 -9.39 -14.40 -6.37
N GLY A 4 -8.54 -14.79 -5.42
CA GLY A 4 -8.71 -16.00 -4.62
C GLY A 4 -8.43 -17.29 -5.38
N GLU A 5 -8.45 -18.42 -4.67
CA GLU A 5 -8.23 -19.76 -5.23
C GLU A 5 -9.32 -20.20 -6.22
N SER A 6 -10.52 -19.64 -6.10
CA SER A 6 -11.66 -19.92 -6.99
C SER A 6 -11.51 -19.30 -8.39
N GLY A 7 -10.58 -18.36 -8.57
CA GLY A 7 -10.39 -17.65 -9.85
C GLY A 7 -11.61 -16.85 -10.31
N GLU A 8 -12.43 -16.39 -9.37
CA GLU A 8 -13.65 -15.64 -9.68
C GLU A 8 -13.34 -14.32 -10.37
N ASN A 9 -14.03 -14.05 -11.47
CA ASN A 9 -13.85 -12.81 -12.21
C ASN A 9 -14.56 -11.65 -11.51
N ILE A 10 -13.78 -10.71 -10.98
CA ILE A 10 -14.28 -9.50 -10.33
C ILE A 10 -14.23 -8.34 -11.32
N VAL A 11 -15.36 -7.63 -11.45
CA VAL A 11 -15.47 -6.40 -12.22
C VAL A 11 -15.82 -5.27 -11.24
N ASN A 12 -14.86 -4.39 -10.98
CA ASN A 12 -15.07 -3.23 -10.11
C ASN A 12 -15.55 -2.03 -10.95
N ARG A 13 -16.66 -1.43 -10.56
CA ARG A 13 -17.25 -0.24 -11.19
C ARG A 13 -16.91 1.04 -10.46
N SER A 14 -16.42 0.92 -9.23
CA SER A 14 -16.02 2.05 -8.37
C SER A 14 -14.85 1.65 -7.46
N PRO A 15 -14.10 2.64 -6.92
CA PRO A 15 -13.09 2.39 -5.90
C PRO A 15 -13.66 1.72 -4.63
N GLN A 16 -14.90 2.04 -4.29
CA GLN A 16 -15.59 1.45 -3.14
C GLN A 16 -15.83 -0.05 -3.35
N GLU A 17 -16.35 -0.45 -4.51
CA GLU A 17 -16.50 -1.88 -4.85
C GLU A 17 -15.15 -2.61 -4.82
N ALA A 18 -14.06 -1.96 -5.29
CA ALA A 18 -12.72 -2.54 -5.22
C ALA A 18 -12.30 -2.78 -3.76
N GLN A 19 -12.57 -1.83 -2.87
CA GLN A 19 -12.29 -1.98 -1.44
C GLN A 19 -13.11 -3.12 -0.80
N GLU A 20 -14.38 -3.24 -1.14
CA GLU A 20 -15.26 -4.33 -0.69
C GLU A 20 -14.73 -5.70 -1.14
N HIS A 21 -14.09 -5.78 -2.31
CA HIS A 21 -13.40 -6.96 -2.81
C HIS A 21 -11.97 -7.12 -2.25
N GLY A 22 -11.58 -6.31 -1.26
CA GLY A 22 -10.26 -6.40 -0.62
C GLY A 22 -9.11 -5.81 -1.43
N ILE A 23 -9.38 -4.90 -2.38
CA ILE A 23 -8.36 -4.18 -3.15
C ILE A 23 -8.25 -2.77 -2.59
N SER A 24 -7.09 -2.37 -2.10
CA SER A 24 -6.82 -1.03 -1.61
C SER A 24 -5.70 -0.37 -2.39
N THR A 25 -5.82 0.93 -2.65
CA THR A 25 -4.79 1.72 -3.34
C THR A 25 -4.29 2.82 -2.43
N VAL A 26 -2.98 2.94 -2.32
CA VAL A 26 -2.28 4.07 -1.72
C VAL A 26 -1.63 4.85 -2.86
N TYR A 27 -2.11 6.07 -3.06
CA TYR A 27 -1.67 6.96 -4.12
C TYR A 27 -0.40 7.72 -3.71
N GLN A 28 0.32 8.26 -4.68
CA GLN A 28 1.48 9.11 -4.49
C GLN A 28 1.17 10.31 -3.57
N GLU A 29 0.02 10.97 -3.77
CA GLU A 29 -0.53 11.93 -2.82
C GLU A 29 -1.41 11.18 -1.83
N VAL A 30 -0.94 11.09 -0.60
CA VAL A 30 -1.60 10.30 0.46
C VAL A 30 -2.96 10.90 0.80
N ASN A 31 -4.05 10.19 0.50
CA ASN A 31 -5.42 10.60 0.80
C ASN A 31 -5.74 10.41 2.29
N LEU A 32 -5.06 11.18 3.15
CA LEU A 32 -5.30 11.24 4.59
C LEU A 32 -5.72 12.66 4.98
N CYS A 33 -6.41 12.79 6.11
CA CYS A 33 -6.88 14.06 6.65
C CYS A 33 -5.84 14.65 7.61
N PRO A 34 -5.09 15.71 7.23
CA PRO A 34 -3.99 16.24 8.05
C PRO A 34 -4.44 16.70 9.44
N ASN A 35 -5.62 17.26 9.53
CA ASN A 35 -6.18 17.82 10.78
C ASN A 35 -6.68 16.78 11.79
N LEU A 36 -6.76 15.51 11.37
CA LEU A 36 -7.20 14.41 12.21
C LEU A 36 -6.01 13.67 12.82
N SER A 37 -6.26 12.97 13.92
CA SER A 37 -5.26 12.09 14.52
C SER A 37 -4.98 10.87 13.63
N VAL A 38 -3.89 10.18 13.92
CA VAL A 38 -3.53 8.91 13.28
C VAL A 38 -4.66 7.90 13.44
N ALA A 39 -5.22 7.74 14.64
CA ALA A 39 -6.32 6.81 14.88
C ALA A 39 -7.56 7.15 14.07
N GLU A 40 -7.94 8.43 13.99
CA GLU A 40 -9.07 8.88 13.16
C GLU A 40 -8.83 8.57 11.68
N ASN A 41 -7.65 8.80 11.16
CA ASN A 41 -7.29 8.46 9.78
C ASN A 41 -7.35 6.96 9.50
N LEU A 42 -6.94 6.12 10.46
CA LEU A 42 -7.01 4.67 10.31
C LEU A 42 -8.43 4.13 10.28
N PHE A 43 -9.36 4.77 11.00
CA PHE A 43 -10.73 4.27 11.18
C PHE A 43 -11.81 5.15 10.59
N ILE A 44 -11.47 6.18 9.82
CA ILE A 44 -12.44 7.10 9.20
C ILE A 44 -13.57 6.33 8.47
N GLY A 45 -14.82 6.65 8.81
CA GLY A 45 -16.01 5.97 8.28
C GLY A 45 -16.29 4.58 8.86
N ARG A 46 -15.43 4.09 9.79
CA ARG A 46 -15.51 2.76 10.44
C ARG A 46 -15.17 2.84 11.91
N GLU A 47 -15.37 4.01 12.52
CA GLU A 47 -15.06 4.27 13.92
C GLU A 47 -15.81 3.28 14.82
N PRO A 48 -15.13 2.62 15.79
CA PRO A 48 -15.82 1.79 16.76
C PRO A 48 -16.84 2.65 17.56
N ARG A 49 -18.04 2.12 17.72
CA ARG A 49 -19.13 2.84 18.40
C ARG A 49 -19.63 2.08 19.62
N LYS A 50 -19.99 2.86 20.65
CA LYS A 50 -20.63 2.36 21.86
C LYS A 50 -21.85 3.24 22.16
N LEU A 51 -23.02 2.64 22.28
CA LEU A 51 -24.29 3.34 22.52
C LEU A 51 -24.57 4.47 21.51
N GLY A 52 -24.16 4.31 20.23
CA GLY A 52 -24.36 5.31 19.17
C GLY A 52 -23.26 6.38 19.06
N PHE A 53 -22.35 6.50 20.04
CA PHE A 53 -21.23 7.44 20.05
C PHE A 53 -19.92 6.75 19.66
N ILE A 54 -18.95 7.53 19.15
CA ILE A 54 -17.59 7.03 18.86
C ILE A 54 -16.93 6.61 20.18
N ASP A 55 -16.44 5.37 20.22
CA ASP A 55 -15.64 4.87 21.33
C ASP A 55 -14.16 5.20 21.09
N TRP A 56 -13.76 6.41 21.45
CA TRP A 56 -12.41 6.94 21.30
C TRP A 56 -11.35 6.07 21.97
N ARG A 57 -11.66 5.51 23.14
CA ARG A 57 -10.73 4.65 23.87
C ARG A 57 -10.44 3.35 23.11
N SER A 58 -11.48 2.72 22.60
CA SER A 58 -11.37 1.52 21.78
C SER A 58 -10.64 1.81 20.47
N MET A 59 -10.96 2.93 19.81
CA MET A 59 -10.33 3.34 18.57
C MET A 59 -8.83 3.57 18.72
N ASN A 60 -8.41 4.35 19.72
CA ASN A 60 -7.01 4.61 19.98
C ASN A 60 -6.24 3.34 20.33
N LYS A 61 -6.83 2.45 21.16
CA LYS A 61 -6.22 1.17 21.50
C LYS A 61 -6.00 0.29 20.27
N GLN A 62 -7.02 0.16 19.42
CA GLN A 62 -6.91 -0.62 18.18
C GLN A 62 -5.89 -0.02 17.21
N ALA A 63 -5.81 1.33 17.13
CA ALA A 63 -4.80 2.02 16.34
C ALA A 63 -3.38 1.70 16.83
N GLU A 64 -3.12 1.79 18.14
CA GLU A 64 -1.82 1.46 18.74
C GLU A 64 -1.43 0.01 18.49
N GLU A 65 -2.35 -0.93 18.68
CA GLU A 65 -2.13 -2.35 18.41
C GLU A 65 -1.76 -2.59 16.95
N LEU A 66 -2.46 -1.95 16.01
CA LEU A 66 -2.20 -2.05 14.58
C LEU A 66 -0.83 -1.47 14.22
N LEU A 67 -0.54 -0.24 14.64
CA LEU A 67 0.74 0.43 14.39
C LEU A 67 1.92 -0.41 14.93
N LYS A 68 1.79 -0.92 16.14
CA LYS A 68 2.78 -1.81 16.74
C LYS A 68 2.96 -3.12 15.96
N SER A 69 1.87 -3.72 15.48
CA SER A 69 1.95 -4.96 14.68
C SER A 69 2.69 -4.78 13.36
N LEU A 70 2.65 -3.56 12.81
CA LEU A 70 3.31 -3.18 11.57
C LEU A 70 4.67 -2.51 11.78
N ASP A 71 5.09 -2.35 13.04
CA ASP A 71 6.34 -1.66 13.43
C ASP A 71 6.41 -0.19 12.97
N ILE A 72 5.26 0.49 13.01
CA ILE A 72 5.15 1.89 12.63
C ILE A 72 5.28 2.75 13.89
N THR A 73 6.31 3.58 13.93
CA THR A 73 6.59 4.49 15.05
C THR A 73 5.74 5.76 14.94
N ALA A 74 4.47 5.69 15.35
CA ALA A 74 3.55 6.80 15.46
C ALA A 74 2.59 6.55 16.64
N GLY A 75 2.18 7.59 17.33
CA GLY A 75 1.15 7.52 18.36
C GLY A 75 -0.26 7.60 17.78
N ALA A 76 -1.21 6.87 18.35
CA ALA A 76 -2.60 6.90 17.88
C ALA A 76 -3.22 8.31 17.95
N THR A 77 -2.79 9.12 18.89
CA THR A 77 -3.29 10.49 19.14
C THR A 77 -2.46 11.57 18.46
N ASP A 78 -1.35 11.22 17.80
CA ASP A 78 -0.53 12.18 17.07
C ASP A 78 -1.36 12.80 15.95
N LYS A 79 -1.18 14.09 15.70
CA LYS A 79 -1.79 14.72 14.54
C LYS A 79 -1.05 14.32 13.27
N LEU A 80 -1.80 14.00 12.22
CA LEU A 80 -1.19 13.53 10.99
C LEU A 80 -0.27 14.58 10.35
N GLU A 81 -0.62 15.86 10.43
CA GLU A 81 0.20 16.96 9.90
C GLU A 81 1.59 17.09 10.56
N GLU A 82 1.75 16.53 11.77
CA GLU A 82 3.03 16.50 12.51
C GLU A 82 3.90 15.28 12.12
N CYS A 83 3.34 14.33 11.38
CA CYS A 83 4.05 13.16 10.90
C CYS A 83 4.86 13.46 9.63
N SER A 84 6.07 12.88 9.51
CA SER A 84 6.83 12.94 8.26
C SER A 84 6.06 12.29 7.09
N ILE A 85 6.42 12.63 5.87
CA ILE A 85 5.80 12.06 4.66
C ILE A 85 5.90 10.53 4.67
N ALA A 86 7.03 9.98 5.08
CA ALA A 86 7.22 8.54 5.21
C ALA A 86 6.26 7.92 6.23
N LYS A 87 6.08 8.56 7.39
CA LYS A 87 5.11 8.09 8.39
C LYS A 87 3.68 8.14 7.84
N GLN A 88 3.31 9.22 7.16
CA GLN A 88 2.00 9.34 6.53
C GLN A 88 1.77 8.23 5.50
N GLN A 89 2.78 7.89 4.70
CA GLN A 89 2.74 6.78 3.74
C GLN A 89 2.50 5.44 4.45
N MET A 90 3.24 5.16 5.51
CA MET A 90 3.07 3.94 6.31
C MET A 90 1.70 3.89 7.00
N ILE A 91 1.17 5.02 7.47
CA ILE A 91 -0.18 5.12 8.06
C ILE A 91 -1.25 4.84 7.00
N ALA A 92 -1.10 5.31 5.76
CA ALA A 92 -2.02 4.99 4.67
C ALA A 92 -2.04 3.49 4.35
N ILE A 93 -0.87 2.84 4.38
CA ILE A 93 -0.77 1.37 4.25
C ILE A 93 -1.45 0.69 5.44
N ALA A 94 -1.19 1.14 6.66
CA ALA A 94 -1.85 0.61 7.86
C ALA A 94 -3.39 0.72 7.78
N ARG A 95 -3.92 1.82 7.22
CA ARG A 95 -5.35 1.96 6.96
C ARG A 95 -5.88 0.88 6.00
N ALA A 96 -5.16 0.60 4.93
CA ALA A 96 -5.53 -0.46 3.99
C ALA A 96 -5.52 -1.84 4.67
N VAL A 97 -4.53 -2.12 5.53
CA VAL A 97 -4.45 -3.34 6.34
C VAL A 97 -5.62 -3.43 7.33
N ALA A 98 -5.99 -2.32 8.00
CA ALA A 98 -7.16 -2.26 8.87
C ALA A 98 -8.46 -2.58 8.14
N MET A 99 -8.51 -2.35 6.82
CA MET A 99 -9.61 -2.72 5.93
C MET A 99 -9.53 -4.18 5.46
N LYS A 100 -8.57 -4.96 5.96
CA LYS A 100 -8.34 -6.36 5.58
C LYS A 100 -8.13 -6.54 4.08
N CYS A 101 -7.34 -5.65 3.46
CA CYS A 101 -7.04 -5.75 2.05
C CYS A 101 -6.29 -7.07 1.74
N GLN A 102 -6.64 -7.70 0.63
CA GLN A 102 -5.94 -8.85 0.08
C GLN A 102 -4.93 -8.44 -1.00
N VAL A 103 -5.23 -7.33 -1.68
CA VAL A 103 -4.35 -6.72 -2.69
C VAL A 103 -4.13 -5.25 -2.35
N LEU A 104 -2.88 -4.87 -2.23
CA LEU A 104 -2.44 -3.51 -1.96
C LEU A 104 -1.72 -2.94 -3.19
N ILE A 105 -2.24 -1.87 -3.73
CA ILE A 105 -1.62 -1.15 -4.84
C ILE A 105 -0.91 0.07 -4.27
N LEU A 106 0.39 0.17 -4.52
CA LEU A 106 1.25 1.29 -4.12
C LEU A 106 1.70 2.05 -5.37
N ASP A 107 1.24 3.29 -5.52
CA ASP A 107 1.55 4.13 -6.68
C ASP A 107 2.61 5.15 -6.30
N GLU A 108 3.83 4.97 -6.83
CA GLU A 108 5.02 5.80 -6.58
C GLU A 108 5.31 6.07 -5.09
N PRO A 109 5.23 5.06 -4.19
CA PRO A 109 5.24 5.30 -2.74
C PRO A 109 6.58 5.79 -2.19
N THR A 110 7.65 5.73 -2.98
CA THR A 110 9.01 6.10 -2.58
C THR A 110 9.50 7.43 -3.15
N SER A 111 8.69 8.11 -3.95
CA SER A 111 9.12 9.29 -4.72
C SER A 111 9.59 10.49 -3.87
N SER A 112 9.17 10.56 -2.60
CA SER A 112 9.50 11.65 -1.67
C SER A 112 10.20 11.16 -0.41
N LEU A 113 10.74 9.93 -0.43
CA LEU A 113 11.39 9.29 0.71
C LEU A 113 12.91 9.29 0.52
N ASP A 114 13.65 9.39 1.63
CA ASP A 114 15.08 9.11 1.64
C ASP A 114 15.36 7.59 1.69
N ASP A 115 16.62 7.20 1.55
CA ASP A 115 17.02 5.78 1.47
C ASP A 115 16.67 5.01 2.75
N GLU A 116 16.77 5.62 3.92
CA GLU A 116 16.42 4.99 5.20
C GLU A 116 14.89 4.79 5.31
N GLU A 117 14.12 5.75 4.86
CA GLU A 117 12.66 5.69 4.82
C GLU A 117 12.16 4.65 3.81
N VAL A 118 12.82 4.56 2.64
CA VAL A 118 12.54 3.52 1.62
C VAL A 118 12.76 2.13 2.21
N GLU A 119 13.86 1.90 2.93
CA GLU A 119 14.11 0.58 3.53
C GLU A 119 13.05 0.22 4.58
N LYS A 120 12.60 1.17 5.42
CA LYS A 120 11.50 0.95 6.36
C LYS A 120 10.21 0.56 5.64
N LEU A 121 9.91 1.21 4.52
CA LEU A 121 8.76 0.86 3.69
C LEU A 121 8.89 -0.56 3.12
N PHE A 122 10.07 -0.94 2.63
CA PHE A 122 10.32 -2.27 2.08
C PHE A 122 10.22 -3.38 3.14
N VAL A 123 10.70 -3.12 4.35
CA VAL A 123 10.50 -4.03 5.50
C VAL A 123 9.00 -4.24 5.76
N LEU A 124 8.21 -3.17 5.75
CA LEU A 124 6.75 -3.27 5.90
C LEU A 124 6.12 -4.07 4.77
N MET A 125 6.49 -3.81 3.50
CA MET A 125 5.98 -4.55 2.34
C MET A 125 6.32 -6.05 2.43
N ARG A 126 7.57 -6.42 2.79
CA ARG A 126 7.97 -7.82 2.97
C ARG A 126 7.12 -8.51 4.04
N ARG A 127 6.89 -7.83 5.18
CA ARG A 127 6.02 -8.33 6.26
C ARG A 127 4.58 -8.57 5.80
N LEU A 128 4.00 -7.64 5.05
CA LEU A 128 2.64 -7.78 4.50
C LEU A 128 2.55 -8.93 3.50
N ARG A 129 3.56 -9.11 2.66
CA ARG A 129 3.65 -10.24 1.73
C ARG A 129 3.69 -11.57 2.50
N GLU A 130 4.46 -11.68 3.58
CA GLU A 130 4.51 -12.87 4.45
C GLU A 130 3.16 -13.17 5.11
N GLN A 131 2.34 -12.14 5.33
CA GLN A 131 0.97 -12.28 5.81
C GLN A 131 -0.05 -12.63 4.71
N GLY A 132 0.41 -12.82 3.46
CA GLY A 132 -0.42 -13.22 2.33
C GLY A 132 -1.06 -12.06 1.56
N VAL A 133 -0.65 -10.81 1.81
CA VAL A 133 -1.13 -9.66 1.03
C VAL A 133 -0.38 -9.62 -0.30
N GLY A 134 -1.13 -9.64 -1.41
CA GLY A 134 -0.57 -9.38 -2.75
C GLY A 134 -0.26 -7.89 -2.91
N ILE A 135 0.95 -7.54 -3.34
CA ILE A 135 1.36 -6.13 -3.49
C ILE A 135 1.64 -5.83 -4.96
N ILE A 136 1.00 -4.79 -5.48
CA ILE A 136 1.30 -4.21 -6.79
C ILE A 136 2.06 -2.91 -6.53
N PHE A 137 3.35 -2.90 -6.86
CA PHE A 137 4.25 -1.78 -6.65
C PHE A 137 4.52 -1.08 -7.98
N VAL A 138 3.96 0.12 -8.16
CA VAL A 138 4.14 0.95 -9.36
C VAL A 138 5.24 1.96 -9.07
N THR A 139 6.31 1.93 -9.86
CA THR A 139 7.46 2.83 -9.70
C THR A 139 8.24 2.97 -11.00
N HIS A 140 9.01 4.03 -11.10
CA HIS A 140 10.01 4.24 -12.15
C HIS A 140 11.45 3.99 -11.65
N PHE A 141 11.64 3.70 -10.36
CA PHE A 141 12.95 3.38 -9.77
C PHE A 141 13.29 1.90 -9.96
N LEU A 142 13.98 1.58 -11.05
CA LEU A 142 14.26 0.19 -11.43
C LEU A 142 15.05 -0.59 -10.37
N GLU A 143 15.94 0.06 -9.62
CA GLU A 143 16.72 -0.57 -8.55
C GLU A 143 15.80 -1.13 -7.47
N GLN A 144 14.79 -0.36 -7.07
CA GLN A 144 13.79 -0.77 -6.09
C GLN A 144 12.95 -1.96 -6.58
N VAL A 145 12.64 -2.02 -7.89
CA VAL A 145 11.91 -3.15 -8.46
C VAL A 145 12.67 -4.45 -8.26
N TYR A 146 13.98 -4.46 -8.55
CA TYR A 146 14.81 -5.67 -8.39
C TYR A 146 15.03 -6.04 -6.92
N GLU A 147 14.93 -5.08 -6.02
CA GLU A 147 15.12 -5.30 -4.59
C GLU A 147 13.92 -5.95 -3.91
N VAL A 148 12.69 -5.55 -4.30
CA VAL A 148 11.49 -5.90 -3.52
C VAL A 148 10.45 -6.70 -4.29
N CYS A 149 10.53 -6.76 -5.63
CA CYS A 149 9.53 -7.43 -6.47
C CYS A 149 9.94 -8.85 -6.86
N ASP A 150 8.98 -9.77 -6.84
CA ASP A 150 9.16 -11.14 -7.35
C ASP A 150 8.95 -11.21 -8.87
N ARG A 151 8.05 -10.35 -9.41
CA ARG A 151 7.64 -10.31 -10.82
C ARG A 151 7.58 -8.88 -11.32
N ILE A 152 7.85 -8.71 -12.62
CA ILE A 152 7.82 -7.42 -13.31
C ILE A 152 6.81 -7.50 -14.45
N THR A 153 5.83 -6.61 -14.44
CA THR A 153 4.89 -6.43 -15.54
C THR A 153 5.24 -5.13 -16.26
N VAL A 154 5.57 -5.22 -17.54
CA VAL A 154 5.92 -4.05 -18.36
C VAL A 154 4.70 -3.60 -19.15
N LEU A 155 4.29 -2.34 -18.92
CA LEU A 155 3.28 -1.66 -19.68
C LEU A 155 3.92 -0.55 -20.53
N ARG A 156 3.43 -0.37 -21.75
CA ARG A 156 3.87 0.71 -22.64
C ARG A 156 2.68 1.23 -23.46
N ASN A 157 2.45 2.54 -23.37
CA ASN A 157 1.33 3.20 -24.06
C ASN A 157 -0.02 2.50 -23.79
N GLY A 158 -0.26 2.10 -22.53
CA GLY A 158 -1.49 1.43 -22.09
C GLY A 158 -1.61 -0.04 -22.55
N LYS A 159 -0.57 -0.63 -23.16
CA LYS A 159 -0.57 -2.03 -23.62
C LYS A 159 0.43 -2.87 -22.82
N LEU A 160 0.04 -4.10 -22.55
CA LEU A 160 0.93 -5.09 -21.96
C LEU A 160 2.05 -5.45 -22.95
N VAL A 161 3.30 -5.29 -22.52
CA VAL A 161 4.50 -5.72 -23.26
C VAL A 161 4.88 -7.14 -22.85
N GLY A 162 4.82 -7.44 -21.56
CA GLY A 162 5.08 -8.77 -21.03
C GLY A 162 5.15 -8.78 -19.51
N GLU A 163 5.25 -10.00 -18.97
CA GLU A 163 5.39 -10.28 -17.55
C GLU A 163 6.55 -11.26 -17.35
N TYR A 164 7.42 -10.97 -16.38
CA TYR A 164 8.69 -11.67 -16.20
C TYR A 164 8.98 -11.88 -14.71
N PRO A 165 9.61 -13.00 -14.32
CA PRO A 165 10.27 -13.10 -13.00
C PRO A 165 11.36 -12.03 -12.90
N ALA A 166 11.42 -11.31 -11.78
CA ALA A 166 12.37 -10.21 -11.61
C ALA A 166 13.82 -10.67 -11.72
N GLN A 167 14.12 -11.87 -11.20
CA GLN A 167 15.48 -12.44 -11.23
C GLN A 167 15.94 -12.90 -12.62
N GLU A 168 15.01 -13.14 -13.55
CA GLU A 168 15.29 -13.64 -14.89
C GLU A 168 15.38 -12.54 -15.95
N LEU A 169 14.93 -11.31 -15.64
CA LEU A 169 14.93 -10.20 -16.57
C LEU A 169 16.10 -9.24 -16.29
N PRO A 170 17.17 -9.23 -17.09
CA PRO A 170 18.25 -8.28 -16.92
C PRO A 170 17.79 -6.82 -17.07
N ARG A 171 18.35 -5.92 -16.26
CA ARG A 171 18.01 -4.48 -16.26
C ARG A 171 18.06 -3.84 -17.65
N VAL A 172 19.07 -4.17 -18.45
CA VAL A 172 19.20 -3.65 -19.81
C VAL A 172 18.04 -4.10 -20.70
N GLU A 173 17.61 -5.34 -20.54
CA GLU A 173 16.48 -5.89 -21.30
C GLU A 173 15.14 -5.25 -20.84
N LEU A 174 14.95 -5.04 -19.53
CA LEU A 174 13.79 -4.32 -19.00
C LEU A 174 13.70 -2.91 -19.62
N VAL A 175 14.79 -2.16 -19.62
CA VAL A 175 14.85 -0.82 -20.25
C VAL A 175 14.54 -0.88 -21.74
N ALA A 176 15.10 -1.85 -22.48
CA ALA A 176 14.81 -2.03 -23.89
C ALA A 176 13.31 -2.30 -24.16
N LYS A 177 12.68 -3.15 -23.34
CA LYS A 177 11.24 -3.43 -23.43
C LYS A 177 10.38 -2.20 -23.13
N MET A 178 10.75 -1.40 -22.11
CA MET A 178 10.08 -0.15 -21.78
C MET A 178 10.20 0.88 -22.94
N MET A 179 11.37 0.99 -23.56
CA MET A 179 11.63 1.91 -24.66
C MET A 179 11.10 1.40 -26.03
N GLY A 180 10.76 0.12 -26.12
CA GLY A 180 10.33 -0.48 -27.38
C GLY A 180 11.46 -0.75 -28.39
N LYS A 181 12.69 -0.80 -27.91
CA LYS A 181 13.85 -1.23 -28.70
C LYS A 181 13.97 -2.75 -28.62
N LYS A 182 14.25 -3.36 -29.76
CA LYS A 182 14.59 -4.80 -29.85
C LYS A 182 16.00 -5.04 -29.40
#